data_20eeab475d5182f39f773fa036d6ab81
#
_entry.id   20eeab475d5182f39f773fa036d6ab81
#
_cell.length_a   1.000
_cell.length_b   1.000
_cell.length_c   1.000
_cell.angle_alpha   90.00
_cell.angle_beta   90.00
_cell.angle_gamma   90.00
#
_symmetry.space_group_name_H-M   'P 1'
#
loop_
_entity.id
_entity.type
_entity.pdbx_description
1 polymer ?
#
loop_
_entity_poly.entity_id
_entity_poly.type
_entity_poly.pdbx_seq_one_letter_code
_entity_poly.pdbx_strand_id
1 'polypeptide(L)'
;MKKLFVVIICAIMALSVSAQRASSSSSEKAESGVRFGIRAGLNLSTLSLVEDNHTYTTDSRAAWHVGAIVDIPLMQSLYVQSGLYFMNKGGKESEGEAKVTYSPMYLEIPVLASYRYDFGSAAQLQINVGPYFAYGVGGKEKMEYDGEEESDDFFHEDSAKKFDCGLQFGAGVTFASHYYLGFAYDLGLSNIAKNSGDSDGKIKNRSWMISLGYTF
;
A
#
# COMPACT_ATOMS: atom_id res chain seq x y z
N MET A 1 -15.10 16.45 -0.52
CA MET A 1 -14.29 15.20 -0.48
C MET A 1 -15.02 13.99 -1.08
N LYS A 2 -16.30 13.72 -0.75
CA LYS A 2 -17.06 12.59 -1.36
C LYS A 2 -17.13 12.63 -2.91
N LYS A 3 -17.21 13.83 -3.51
CA LYS A 3 -17.28 14.01 -4.97
C LYS A 3 -15.95 13.69 -5.69
N LEU A 4 -14.80 13.88 -5.03
CA LEU A 4 -13.49 13.57 -5.60
C LEU A 4 -13.24 12.06 -5.69
N PHE A 5 -13.69 11.31 -4.68
CA PHE A 5 -13.62 9.84 -4.66
C PHE A 5 -14.41 9.19 -5.80
N VAL A 6 -15.62 9.70 -6.07
CA VAL A 6 -16.46 9.22 -7.18
C VAL A 6 -15.81 9.50 -8.53
N VAL A 7 -15.15 10.66 -8.69
CA VAL A 7 -14.46 11.03 -9.94
C VAL A 7 -13.25 10.12 -10.20
N ILE A 8 -12.50 9.75 -9.16
CA ILE A 8 -11.35 8.84 -9.30
C ILE A 8 -11.83 7.42 -9.68
N ILE A 9 -12.89 6.91 -9.06
CA ILE A 9 -13.47 5.60 -9.40
C ILE A 9 -14.04 5.62 -10.82
N CYS A 10 -14.72 6.69 -11.24
CA CYS A 10 -15.22 6.85 -12.61
C CYS A 10 -14.09 6.97 -13.64
N ALA A 11 -12.96 7.63 -13.31
CA ALA A 11 -11.81 7.74 -14.18
C ALA A 11 -11.11 6.37 -14.40
N ILE A 12 -11.03 5.54 -13.36
CA ILE A 12 -10.49 4.17 -13.46
C ILE A 12 -11.41 3.29 -14.32
N MET A 13 -12.73 3.43 -14.18
CA MET A 13 -13.69 2.70 -15.03
C MET A 13 -13.70 3.20 -16.48
N ALA A 14 -13.47 4.49 -16.74
CA ALA A 14 -13.40 5.04 -18.09
C ALA A 14 -12.16 4.57 -18.86
N LEU A 15 -11.04 4.34 -18.19
CA LEU A 15 -9.82 3.77 -18.79
C LEU A 15 -10.05 2.32 -19.27
N SER A 16 -10.86 1.54 -18.58
CA SER A 16 -11.19 0.16 -18.97
C SER A 16 -12.00 0.09 -20.29
N VAL A 17 -12.84 1.06 -20.55
CA VAL A 17 -13.65 1.11 -21.79
C VAL A 17 -12.81 1.53 -23.02
N SER A 18 -11.79 2.35 -22.81
CA SER A 18 -10.89 2.79 -23.90
C SER A 18 -9.92 1.68 -24.35
N ALA A 19 -9.51 0.80 -23.44
CA ALA A 19 -8.62 -0.33 -23.74
C ALA A 19 -9.28 -1.37 -24.67
N GLN A 20 -10.60 -1.55 -24.60
CA GLN A 20 -11.33 -2.47 -25.48
C GLN A 20 -11.43 -1.97 -26.94
N ARG A 21 -11.27 -0.68 -27.21
CA ARG A 21 -11.33 -0.12 -28.57
C ARG A 21 -10.00 -0.12 -29.31
N ALA A 22 -8.87 -0.29 -28.63
CA ALA A 22 -7.54 -0.28 -29.22
C ALA A 22 -7.08 -1.67 -29.73
N SER A 23 -7.83 -2.74 -29.48
CA SER A 23 -7.40 -4.12 -29.80
C SER A 23 -7.89 -4.68 -31.14
N SER A 24 -8.22 -3.81 -32.11
CA SER A 24 -8.67 -4.24 -33.45
C SER A 24 -7.67 -4.00 -34.58
N SER A 25 -6.36 -4.14 -34.36
CA SER A 25 -5.43 -4.35 -35.49
C SER A 25 -4.13 -5.04 -35.06
N SER A 26 -3.88 -6.15 -35.69
CA SER A 26 -2.68 -6.97 -35.85
C SER A 26 -2.21 -7.84 -34.68
N SER A 27 -2.48 -9.11 -34.87
CA SER A 27 -1.61 -10.31 -34.73
C SER A 27 -0.41 -10.22 -33.78
N GLU A 28 -0.66 -10.54 -32.52
CA GLU A 28 0.10 -11.48 -31.68
C GLU A 28 -0.66 -11.63 -30.37
N LYS A 29 -0.82 -12.89 -29.92
CA LYS A 29 -1.66 -13.24 -28.76
C LYS A 29 -1.10 -12.64 -27.47
N ALA A 30 -1.34 -11.33 -27.23
CA ALA A 30 -1.37 -10.81 -25.87
C ALA A 30 -2.59 -11.48 -25.19
N GLU A 31 -2.42 -12.06 -24.01
CA GLU A 31 -3.56 -12.46 -23.18
C GLU A 31 -4.42 -11.22 -22.97
N SER A 32 -5.44 -11.08 -23.80
CA SER A 32 -6.23 -9.86 -23.92
C SER A 32 -7.35 -9.89 -22.89
N GLY A 33 -7.02 -9.47 -21.65
CA GLY A 33 -8.07 -9.31 -20.65
C GLY A 33 -7.58 -8.60 -19.39
N VAL A 34 -8.44 -7.74 -18.86
CA VAL A 34 -8.29 -7.24 -17.49
C VAL A 34 -8.41 -8.45 -16.56
N ARG A 35 -7.43 -8.64 -15.68
CA ARG A 35 -7.42 -9.71 -14.68
C ARG A 35 -7.71 -9.12 -13.31
N PHE A 36 -8.46 -9.87 -12.51
CA PHE A 36 -8.77 -9.53 -11.12
C PHE A 36 -8.12 -10.54 -10.19
N GLY A 37 -7.88 -10.14 -8.97
CA GLY A 37 -7.34 -11.04 -7.97
C GLY A 37 -7.54 -10.51 -6.55
N ILE A 38 -7.18 -11.35 -5.61
CA ILE A 38 -7.15 -11.00 -4.19
C ILE A 38 -5.73 -11.22 -3.66
N ARG A 39 -5.32 -10.39 -2.73
CA ARG A 39 -4.04 -10.53 -2.03
C ARG A 39 -4.25 -10.33 -0.54
N ALA A 40 -3.51 -11.08 0.26
CA ALA A 40 -3.43 -10.90 1.71
C ALA A 40 -2.02 -11.20 2.17
N GLY A 41 -1.60 -10.62 3.28
CA GLY A 41 -0.26 -10.84 3.79
C GLY A 41 0.07 -10.10 5.06
N LEU A 42 1.36 -10.10 5.36
CA LEU A 42 1.92 -9.45 6.54
C LEU A 42 2.74 -8.23 6.13
N ASN A 43 2.72 -7.23 7.02
CA ASN A 43 3.53 -6.03 6.91
C ASN A 43 4.51 -5.98 8.09
N LEU A 44 5.73 -5.54 7.85
CA LEU A 44 6.63 -5.02 8.87
C LEU A 44 6.69 -3.51 8.68
N SER A 45 5.94 -2.78 9.50
CA SER A 45 5.77 -1.33 9.38
C SER A 45 6.54 -0.58 10.44
N THR A 46 7.05 0.58 10.07
CA THR A 46 7.76 1.53 10.95
C THR A 46 7.28 2.95 10.66
N LEU A 47 7.41 3.82 11.65
CA LEU A 47 7.29 5.26 11.49
C LEU A 47 8.68 5.88 11.46
N SER A 48 8.93 6.74 10.50
CA SER A 48 10.17 7.52 10.40
C SER A 48 9.87 8.96 10.83
N LEU A 49 10.48 9.37 11.93
CA LEU A 49 10.39 10.71 12.45
C LEU A 49 11.62 11.50 11.97
N VAL A 50 11.40 12.63 11.33
CA VAL A 50 12.45 13.53 10.87
C VAL A 50 12.32 14.85 11.61
N GLU A 51 13.32 15.19 12.40
CA GLU A 51 13.40 16.43 13.18
C GLU A 51 14.82 16.97 13.08
N ASP A 52 14.98 18.26 12.80
CA ASP A 52 16.27 18.98 12.75
C ASP A 52 17.42 18.22 12.04
N ASN A 53 17.15 17.64 10.84
CA ASN A 53 18.12 16.82 10.07
C ASN A 53 18.49 15.47 10.71
N HIS A 54 17.88 15.08 11.80
CA HIS A 54 17.99 13.74 12.37
C HIS A 54 16.78 12.90 11.98
N THR A 55 17.02 11.64 11.60
CA THR A 55 15.95 10.70 11.29
C THR A 55 15.97 9.60 12.35
N TYR A 56 14.91 9.52 13.12
CA TYR A 56 14.65 8.44 14.05
C TYR A 56 13.62 7.49 13.41
N THR A 57 13.76 6.20 13.64
CA THR A 57 12.82 5.21 13.14
C THR A 57 12.33 4.38 14.33
N THR A 58 11.02 4.26 14.47
CA THR A 58 10.42 3.40 15.49
C THR A 58 10.77 1.94 15.24
N ASP A 59 10.64 1.12 16.26
CA ASP A 59 10.72 -0.33 16.11
C ASP A 59 9.66 -0.84 15.13
N SER A 60 10.02 -1.90 14.40
CA SER A 60 9.12 -2.50 13.43
C SER A 60 7.97 -3.24 14.13
N ARG A 61 6.77 -3.06 13.59
CA ARG A 61 5.56 -3.72 14.03
C ARG A 61 5.04 -4.66 12.97
N ALA A 62 4.78 -5.92 13.37
CA ALA A 62 4.06 -6.86 12.53
C ALA A 62 2.60 -6.44 12.41
N ALA A 63 2.12 -6.33 11.19
CA ALA A 63 0.77 -5.91 10.83
C ALA A 63 0.28 -6.77 9.65
N TRP A 64 -0.90 -6.50 9.14
CA TRP A 64 -1.50 -7.29 8.06
C TRP A 64 -2.13 -6.39 7.00
N HIS A 65 -2.32 -6.96 5.81
CA HIS A 65 -3.09 -6.34 4.74
C HIS A 65 -3.94 -7.39 4.01
N VAL A 66 -5.03 -6.93 3.44
CA VAL A 66 -5.88 -7.68 2.52
C VAL A 66 -6.42 -6.73 1.46
N GLY A 67 -6.53 -7.18 0.22
CA GLY A 67 -7.02 -6.32 -0.85
C GLY A 67 -7.44 -7.08 -2.09
N ALA A 68 -8.19 -6.36 -2.94
CA ALA A 68 -8.51 -6.77 -4.29
C ALA A 68 -7.60 -6.02 -5.27
N ILE A 69 -7.15 -6.70 -6.31
CA ILE A 69 -6.32 -6.12 -7.36
C ILE A 69 -6.99 -6.20 -8.72
N VAL A 70 -6.58 -5.30 -9.59
CA VAL A 70 -6.90 -5.30 -11.01
C VAL A 70 -5.61 -5.08 -11.81
N ASP A 71 -5.41 -5.92 -12.82
CA ASP A 71 -4.31 -5.86 -13.77
C ASP A 71 -4.85 -5.48 -15.14
N ILE A 72 -4.40 -4.37 -15.68
CA ILE A 72 -4.81 -3.84 -16.97
C ILE A 72 -3.61 -3.97 -17.93
N PRO A 73 -3.68 -4.83 -18.95
CA PRO A 73 -2.60 -4.98 -19.92
C PRO A 73 -2.46 -3.71 -20.77
N LEU A 74 -1.24 -3.19 -20.91
CA LEU A 74 -0.89 -2.10 -21.83
C LEU A 74 -0.17 -2.62 -23.06
N MET A 75 0.76 -3.53 -22.85
CA MET A 75 1.59 -4.16 -23.89
C MET A 75 1.87 -5.61 -23.46
N GLN A 76 2.54 -6.38 -24.32
CA GLN A 76 2.83 -7.81 -24.10
C GLN A 76 3.38 -8.15 -22.71
N SER A 77 4.26 -7.31 -22.16
CA SER A 77 4.91 -7.54 -20.84
C SER A 77 4.64 -6.40 -19.84
N LEU A 78 3.88 -5.38 -20.23
CA LEU A 78 3.65 -4.19 -19.42
C LEU A 78 2.17 -4.07 -19.05
N TYR A 79 1.92 -3.91 -17.77
CA TYR A 79 0.59 -3.78 -17.17
C TYR A 79 0.52 -2.55 -16.28
N VAL A 80 -0.66 -2.01 -16.11
CA VAL A 80 -0.99 -1.18 -14.93
C VAL A 80 -1.66 -2.09 -13.92
N GLN A 81 -1.06 -2.20 -12.75
CA GLN A 81 -1.66 -2.88 -11.61
C GLN A 81 -2.20 -1.84 -10.64
N SER A 82 -3.45 -1.99 -10.24
CA SER A 82 -4.07 -1.18 -9.20
C SER A 82 -4.90 -2.07 -8.28
N GLY A 83 -5.54 -1.48 -7.29
CA GLY A 83 -6.37 -2.23 -6.37
C GLY A 83 -6.87 -1.39 -5.21
N LEU A 84 -7.55 -2.05 -4.29
CA LEU A 84 -7.96 -1.47 -3.02
C LEU A 84 -7.53 -2.41 -1.90
N TYR A 85 -6.65 -1.91 -1.05
CA TYR A 85 -6.14 -2.62 0.10
C TYR A 85 -6.68 -2.02 1.40
N PHE A 86 -7.09 -2.87 2.30
CA PHE A 86 -7.26 -2.53 3.70
C PHE A 86 -6.04 -3.03 4.46
N MET A 87 -5.32 -2.12 5.09
CA MET A 87 -4.06 -2.45 5.71
C MET A 87 -3.84 -1.74 7.04
N ASN A 88 -3.17 -2.44 7.94
CA ASN A 88 -2.70 -1.89 9.19
C ASN A 88 -1.24 -1.50 9.03
N LYS A 89 -0.87 -0.26 9.38
CA LYS A 89 0.50 0.26 9.39
C LYS A 89 0.90 0.64 10.81
N GLY A 90 1.99 1.37 11.00
CA GLY A 90 2.41 1.94 12.26
C GLY A 90 3.76 1.46 12.74
N GLY A 91 4.00 1.58 14.04
CA GLY A 91 5.28 1.25 14.67
C GLY A 91 5.12 1.01 16.16
N LYS A 92 6.24 0.73 16.81
CA LYS A 92 6.33 0.61 18.27
C LYS A 92 7.49 1.47 18.77
N GLU A 93 7.31 2.04 19.95
CA GLU A 93 8.38 2.66 20.72
C GLU A 93 8.42 2.01 22.08
N SER A 94 9.62 1.71 22.57
CA SER A 94 9.83 1.14 23.90
C SER A 94 10.97 1.90 24.57
N GLU A 95 10.68 2.55 25.70
CA GLU A 95 11.66 3.24 26.51
C GLU A 95 11.49 2.84 27.98
N GLY A 96 12.43 2.03 28.47
CA GLY A 96 12.33 1.45 29.80
C GLY A 96 11.11 0.54 29.97
N GLU A 97 10.23 0.88 30.93
CA GLU A 97 8.97 0.19 31.17
C GLU A 97 7.79 0.74 30.35
N ALA A 98 7.99 1.89 29.67
CA ALA A 98 6.98 2.50 28.83
C ALA A 98 7.04 1.93 27.41
N LYS A 99 5.88 1.56 26.87
CA LYS A 99 5.74 1.05 25.52
C LYS A 99 4.55 1.71 24.81
N VAL A 100 4.81 2.32 23.66
CA VAL A 100 3.79 2.94 22.83
C VAL A 100 3.67 2.15 21.52
N THR A 101 2.44 1.77 21.17
CA THR A 101 2.13 1.01 19.94
C THR A 101 1.16 1.80 19.09
N TYR A 102 1.59 2.22 17.92
CA TYR A 102 0.79 2.89 16.92
C TYR A 102 0.21 1.88 15.92
N SER A 103 -1.09 1.90 15.71
CA SER A 103 -1.83 0.91 14.91
C SER A 103 -2.84 1.55 13.95
N PRO A 104 -2.46 2.53 13.10
CA PRO A 104 -3.38 3.12 12.14
C PRO A 104 -3.83 2.13 11.07
N MET A 105 -5.09 2.24 10.67
CA MET A 105 -5.70 1.47 9.59
C MET A 105 -5.96 2.38 8.40
N TYR A 106 -5.58 1.90 7.21
CA TYR A 106 -5.68 2.65 5.96
C TYR A 106 -6.45 1.86 4.90
N LEU A 107 -7.18 2.60 4.07
CA LEU A 107 -7.57 2.16 2.73
C LEU A 107 -6.53 2.72 1.75
N GLU A 108 -5.86 1.85 1.01
CA GLU A 108 -4.78 2.20 0.10
C GLU A 108 -5.09 1.78 -1.33
N ILE A 109 -4.79 2.68 -2.27
CA ILE A 109 -4.91 2.47 -3.71
C ILE A 109 -3.52 2.66 -4.32
N PRO A 110 -2.79 1.59 -4.66
CA PRO A 110 -1.59 1.67 -5.47
C PRO A 110 -1.93 1.87 -6.95
N VAL A 111 -1.06 2.55 -7.69
CA VAL A 111 -1.12 2.66 -9.16
C VAL A 111 0.28 2.34 -9.70
N LEU A 112 0.49 1.10 -10.09
CA LEU A 112 1.81 0.56 -10.36
C LEU A 112 1.99 0.24 -11.86
N ALA A 113 3.11 0.65 -12.42
CA ALA A 113 3.63 0.03 -13.63
C ALA A 113 4.17 -1.35 -13.24
N SER A 114 3.70 -2.39 -13.91
CA SER A 114 4.05 -3.78 -13.67
C SER A 114 4.66 -4.39 -14.91
N TYR A 115 5.95 -4.70 -14.86
CA TYR A 115 6.62 -5.45 -15.91
C TYR A 115 6.60 -6.93 -15.57
N ARG A 116 6.22 -7.77 -16.54
CA ARG A 116 6.08 -9.21 -16.36
C ARG A 116 6.95 -9.98 -17.36
N TYR A 117 7.59 -11.00 -16.84
CA TYR A 117 8.42 -11.90 -17.61
C TYR A 117 7.98 -13.35 -17.37
N ASP A 118 7.64 -14.06 -18.45
CA ASP A 118 7.14 -15.42 -18.39
C ASP A 118 8.29 -16.42 -18.49
N PHE A 119 8.39 -17.30 -17.51
CA PHE A 119 9.27 -18.48 -17.53
C PHE A 119 8.51 -19.70 -18.07
N GLY A 120 8.09 -19.64 -19.32
CA GLY A 120 7.20 -20.65 -19.90
C GLY A 120 5.83 -20.65 -19.24
N SER A 121 5.17 -21.82 -19.20
CA SER A 121 3.83 -21.96 -18.63
C SER A 121 3.79 -22.14 -17.11
N ALA A 122 4.93 -22.27 -16.45
CA ALA A 122 5.00 -22.65 -15.03
C ALA A 122 4.98 -21.44 -14.09
N ALA A 123 5.67 -20.35 -14.45
CA ALA A 123 5.84 -19.20 -13.59
C ALA A 123 5.98 -17.89 -14.38
N GLN A 124 5.48 -16.81 -13.80
CA GLN A 124 5.60 -15.44 -14.30
C GLN A 124 6.21 -14.55 -13.21
N LEU A 125 7.37 -13.97 -13.47
CA LEU A 125 7.97 -12.94 -12.62
C LEU A 125 7.30 -11.61 -12.90
N GLN A 126 7.01 -10.81 -11.86
CA GLN A 126 6.57 -9.44 -12.01
C GLN A 126 7.40 -8.48 -11.14
N ILE A 127 7.67 -7.31 -11.68
CA ILE A 127 8.30 -6.18 -10.97
C ILE A 127 7.35 -5.01 -11.07
N ASN A 128 7.07 -4.36 -9.94
CA ASN A 128 6.08 -3.31 -9.83
C ASN A 128 6.73 -2.05 -9.26
N VAL A 129 6.36 -0.90 -9.80
CA VAL A 129 6.77 0.41 -9.26
C VAL A 129 5.71 1.46 -9.56
N GLY A 130 5.43 2.32 -8.61
CA GLY A 130 4.51 3.44 -8.80
C GLY A 130 4.07 4.10 -7.50
N PRO A 131 3.22 5.12 -7.59
CA PRO A 131 2.67 5.77 -6.43
C PRO A 131 1.60 4.94 -5.73
N TYR A 132 1.44 5.17 -4.43
CA TYR A 132 0.27 4.77 -3.68
C TYR A 132 -0.39 5.98 -3.00
N PHE A 133 -1.69 5.87 -2.77
CA PHE A 133 -2.50 6.84 -2.06
C PHE A 133 -3.29 6.11 -0.99
N ALA A 134 -3.19 6.57 0.24
CA ALA A 134 -3.84 5.92 1.37
C ALA A 134 -4.66 6.93 2.19
N TYR A 135 -5.75 6.45 2.76
CA TYR A 135 -6.61 7.25 3.63
C TYR A 135 -6.88 6.50 4.94
N GLY A 136 -6.52 7.14 6.06
CA GLY A 136 -6.74 6.63 7.40
C GLY A 136 -8.22 6.53 7.73
N VAL A 137 -8.67 5.32 8.01
CA VAL A 137 -10.09 5.01 8.30
C VAL A 137 -10.34 4.70 9.77
N GLY A 138 -9.28 4.48 10.55
CA GLY A 138 -9.32 4.22 11.99
C GLY A 138 -7.96 3.77 12.48
N GLY A 139 -7.88 3.35 13.72
CA GLY A 139 -6.66 2.86 14.34
C GLY A 139 -6.56 3.29 15.78
N LYS A 140 -5.65 2.66 16.50
CA LYS A 140 -5.45 2.93 17.92
C LYS A 140 -3.99 3.25 18.21
N GLU A 141 -3.79 4.11 19.17
CA GLU A 141 -2.55 4.30 19.89
C GLU A 141 -2.72 3.66 21.27
N LYS A 142 -1.81 2.77 21.63
CA LYS A 142 -1.81 2.10 22.92
C LYS A 142 -0.55 2.49 23.67
N MET A 143 -0.72 2.96 24.89
CA MET A 143 0.35 3.25 25.82
C MET A 143 0.27 2.24 26.97
N GLU A 144 1.36 1.56 27.24
CA GLU A 144 1.52 0.59 28.34
C GLU A 144 2.62 1.09 29.26
N TYR A 145 2.29 1.30 30.53
CA TYR A 145 3.22 1.76 31.56
C TYR A 145 2.87 1.08 32.90
N ASP A 146 3.85 0.45 33.53
CA ASP A 146 3.70 -0.23 34.85
C ASP A 146 2.48 -1.18 34.93
N GLY A 147 2.15 -1.84 33.81
CA GLY A 147 1.02 -2.79 33.73
C GLY A 147 -0.35 -2.14 33.54
N GLU A 148 -0.43 -0.82 33.45
CA GLU A 148 -1.62 -0.10 33.03
C GLU A 148 -1.61 0.12 31.50
N GLU A 149 -2.74 -0.13 30.85
CA GLU A 149 -2.93 0.04 29.41
C GLU A 149 -3.95 1.15 29.14
N GLU A 150 -3.52 2.22 28.46
CA GLU A 150 -4.38 3.28 27.97
C GLU A 150 -4.44 3.20 26.44
N SER A 151 -5.61 3.42 25.86
CA SER A 151 -5.82 3.29 24.41
C SER A 151 -6.69 4.43 23.89
N ASP A 152 -6.13 5.19 22.95
CA ASP A 152 -6.76 6.28 22.24
C ASP A 152 -6.89 6.05 20.74
N ASP A 153 -7.74 6.81 20.07
CA ASP A 153 -7.87 6.78 18.63
C ASP A 153 -6.66 7.47 17.97
N PHE A 154 -5.96 6.76 17.06
CA PHE A 154 -4.79 7.30 16.37
C PHE A 154 -5.09 8.55 15.53
N PHE A 155 -6.29 8.65 14.94
CA PHE A 155 -6.72 9.81 14.14
C PHE A 155 -7.60 10.78 14.93
N HIS A 156 -7.20 11.12 16.12
CA HIS A 156 -7.80 12.19 16.92
C HIS A 156 -7.73 13.54 16.16
N GLU A 157 -8.58 14.51 16.52
CA GLU A 157 -8.65 15.80 15.80
C GLU A 157 -7.32 16.54 15.73
N ASP A 158 -6.39 16.27 16.64
CA ASP A 158 -5.08 16.96 16.71
C ASP A 158 -3.84 16.06 16.55
N SER A 159 -3.97 14.74 16.36
CA SER A 159 -2.82 13.82 16.38
C SER A 159 -2.20 13.56 15.01
N ALA A 160 -2.96 13.08 14.04
CA ALA A 160 -2.40 12.67 12.74
C ALA A 160 -3.30 13.05 11.56
N LYS A 161 -2.67 13.29 10.40
CA LYS A 161 -3.35 13.48 9.13
C LYS A 161 -3.80 12.13 8.59
N LYS A 162 -5.04 12.07 8.08
CA LYS A 162 -5.61 10.84 7.51
C LYS A 162 -5.06 10.50 6.13
N PHE A 163 -4.57 11.48 5.37
CA PHE A 163 -4.04 11.26 4.03
C PHE A 163 -2.55 10.91 4.08
N ASP A 164 -2.19 9.81 3.41
CA ASP A 164 -0.82 9.37 3.20
C ASP A 164 -0.60 9.07 1.71
N CYS A 165 0.58 9.35 1.19
CA CYS A 165 0.98 8.98 -0.14
C CYS A 165 2.49 8.74 -0.21
N GLY A 166 2.90 7.92 -1.17
CA GLY A 166 4.29 7.56 -1.34
C GLY A 166 4.54 6.78 -2.62
N LEU A 167 5.67 6.09 -2.63
CA LEU A 167 6.05 5.17 -3.70
C LEU A 167 6.04 3.73 -3.18
N GLN A 168 5.55 2.83 -4.01
CA GLN A 168 5.61 1.40 -3.78
C GLN A 168 6.54 0.75 -4.81
N PHE A 169 7.40 -0.13 -4.33
CA PHE A 169 8.30 -0.99 -5.11
C PHE A 169 7.98 -2.43 -4.77
N GLY A 170 7.87 -3.30 -5.76
CA GLY A 170 7.54 -4.69 -5.49
C GLY A 170 8.09 -5.65 -6.53
N ALA A 171 8.26 -6.89 -6.11
CA ALA A 171 8.53 -8.02 -6.97
C ALA A 171 7.71 -9.23 -6.51
N GLY A 172 7.34 -10.08 -7.45
CA GLY A 172 6.58 -11.28 -7.13
C GLY A 172 6.61 -12.31 -8.25
N VAL A 173 6.17 -13.49 -7.91
CA VAL A 173 6.05 -14.60 -8.85
C VAL A 173 4.63 -15.14 -8.81
N THR A 174 4.05 -15.33 -9.99
CA THR A 174 2.77 -16.01 -10.16
C THR A 174 3.03 -17.42 -10.67
N PHE A 175 2.51 -18.43 -9.98
CA PHE A 175 2.61 -19.84 -10.32
C PHE A 175 1.28 -20.35 -10.86
N ALA A 176 1.37 -21.30 -11.80
CA ALA A 176 0.19 -21.93 -12.40
C ALA A 176 -0.89 -20.92 -12.83
N SER A 177 -0.46 -19.73 -13.29
CA SER A 177 -1.29 -18.61 -13.75
C SER A 177 -2.19 -17.96 -12.70
N HIS A 178 -2.27 -18.50 -11.47
CA HIS A 178 -3.22 -18.08 -10.45
C HIS A 178 -2.58 -17.70 -9.11
N TYR A 179 -1.61 -18.46 -8.62
CA TYR A 179 -1.07 -18.30 -7.27
C TYR A 179 0.06 -17.29 -7.25
N TYR A 180 -0.10 -16.24 -6.50
CA TYR A 180 0.89 -15.16 -6.36
C TYR A 180 1.61 -15.24 -5.03
N LEU A 181 2.92 -15.08 -5.07
CA LEU A 181 3.77 -14.78 -3.93
C LEU A 181 4.59 -13.54 -4.25
N GLY A 182 4.55 -12.53 -3.39
CA GLY A 182 5.26 -11.29 -3.65
C GLY A 182 5.76 -10.60 -2.40
N PHE A 183 6.67 -9.68 -2.67
CA PHE A 183 7.31 -8.82 -1.72
C PHE A 183 7.23 -7.38 -2.21
N ALA A 184 6.93 -6.43 -1.32
CA ALA A 184 6.87 -5.03 -1.68
C ALA A 184 7.35 -4.14 -0.52
N TYR A 185 7.70 -2.91 -0.88
CA TYR A 185 8.12 -1.86 0.03
C TYR A 185 7.39 -0.56 -0.27
N ASP A 186 6.72 -0.03 0.75
CA ASP A 186 6.09 1.29 0.73
C ASP A 186 7.03 2.32 1.34
N LEU A 187 7.37 3.33 0.56
CA LEU A 187 8.12 4.50 0.98
C LEU A 187 7.16 5.69 1.08
N GLY A 188 6.69 6.00 2.29
CA GLY A 188 5.86 7.17 2.55
C GLY A 188 6.61 8.47 2.31
N LEU A 189 6.02 9.35 1.52
CA LEU A 189 6.57 10.68 1.19
C LEU A 189 5.83 11.80 1.90
N SER A 190 4.53 11.61 2.17
CA SER A 190 3.72 12.59 2.89
C SER A 190 4.12 12.71 4.36
N ASN A 191 3.95 13.89 4.90
CA ASN A 191 4.02 14.12 6.35
C ASN A 191 2.63 13.88 6.96
N ILE A 192 2.50 12.80 7.73
CA ILE A 192 1.26 12.46 8.43
C ILE A 192 1.13 13.12 9.80
N ALA A 193 2.19 13.79 10.31
CA ALA A 193 2.08 14.58 11.53
C ALA A 193 1.14 15.78 11.31
N LYS A 194 0.29 16.08 12.27
CA LYS A 194 -0.32 17.39 12.41
C LYS A 194 0.66 18.26 13.18
N ASN A 195 1.09 19.36 12.57
CA ASN A 195 1.96 20.32 13.24
C ASN A 195 1.13 21.03 14.32
N SER A 196 1.41 20.74 15.57
CA SER A 196 0.89 21.46 16.73
C SER A 196 1.99 22.41 17.20
N GLY A 197 2.01 23.66 16.69
CA GLY A 197 2.99 24.67 17.06
C GLY A 197 4.29 24.63 16.26
N ASP A 198 5.35 25.15 16.85
CA ASP A 198 6.64 25.50 16.23
C ASP A 198 7.58 24.31 15.91
N SER A 199 7.08 23.08 15.94
CA SER A 199 7.88 21.88 15.66
C SER A 199 7.80 21.47 14.19
N ASP A 200 8.90 21.56 13.47
CA ASP A 200 9.06 21.10 12.07
C ASP A 200 9.14 19.56 11.93
N GLY A 201 8.73 18.79 12.93
CA GLY A 201 8.75 17.33 12.92
C GLY A 201 7.89 16.73 11.81
N LYS A 202 8.48 15.80 11.05
CA LYS A 202 7.78 15.05 9.98
C LYS A 202 7.70 13.58 10.35
N ILE A 203 6.50 13.00 10.23
CA ILE A 203 6.27 11.57 10.42
C ILE A 203 5.89 10.95 9.08
N LYS A 204 6.59 9.88 8.70
CA LYS A 204 6.37 9.17 7.44
C LYS A 204 6.22 7.68 7.69
N ASN A 205 5.28 7.06 6.97
CA ASN A 205 5.10 5.61 6.99
C ASN A 205 6.17 4.89 6.14
N ARG A 206 6.62 3.73 6.60
CA ARG A 206 7.42 2.77 5.84
C ARG A 206 6.93 1.36 6.13
N SER A 207 6.78 0.53 5.11
CA SER A 207 6.29 -0.84 5.29
C SER A 207 6.95 -1.81 4.33
N TRP A 208 7.50 -2.89 4.85
CA TRP A 208 7.84 -4.08 4.09
C TRP A 208 6.64 -5.02 4.09
N MET A 209 6.31 -5.59 2.94
CA MET A 209 5.13 -6.44 2.78
C MET A 209 5.50 -7.77 2.15
N ILE A 210 4.92 -8.85 2.68
CA ILE A 210 4.92 -10.17 2.05
C ILE A 210 3.47 -10.53 1.79
N SER A 211 3.14 -10.86 0.53
CA SER A 211 1.78 -11.12 0.09
C SER A 211 1.64 -12.47 -0.56
N LEU A 212 0.58 -13.17 -0.24
CA LEU A 212 0.04 -14.28 -1.01
C LEU A 212 -1.20 -13.81 -1.75
N GLY A 213 -1.48 -14.37 -2.92
CA GLY A 213 -2.64 -13.97 -3.71
C GLY A 213 -3.15 -15.04 -4.65
N TYR A 214 -4.34 -14.75 -5.17
CA TYR A 214 -4.97 -15.54 -6.22
C TYR A 214 -5.50 -14.61 -7.30
N THR A 215 -5.18 -14.92 -8.55
CA THR A 215 -5.66 -14.19 -9.75
C THR A 215 -6.67 -15.09 -10.48
N PHE A 216 -7.81 -14.50 -10.82
CA PHE A 216 -8.93 -15.21 -11.48
C PHE A 216 -8.74 -15.29 -12.99
#